data_b8d3a61b3fcecd8ef3a8b25379621b2a
#
_entry.id   b8d3a61b3fcecd8ef3a8b25379621b2a
#
_cell.length_a   1.000
_cell.length_b   1.000
_cell.length_c   1.000
_cell.angle_alpha   90.00
_cell.angle_beta   90.00
_cell.angle_gamma   90.00
#
_symmetry.space_group_name_H-M   'P 1'
#
loop_
_entity.id
_entity.type
_entity.pdbx_description
1 polymer ?
#
loop_
_entity_poly.entity_id
_entity_poly.type
_entity_poly.pdbx_seq_one_letter_code
_entity_poly.pdbx_strand_id
1 'polypeptide(L)'
;MMTVEIKIIENPLSDWKLGDPCLICNRMFSYTEAEYLAVVYVDEERDFIICGDCLKKGPEAIKKAAQERAQEIRDEIRFELKEAELLEKIASSDIVYPWGDQEKFSKCANK
;
A
#
# COMPACT_ATOMS: atom_id res chain seq x y z
N MET A 1 -18.76 -8.58 3.79
CA MET A 1 -17.45 -9.16 4.13
C MET A 1 -16.34 -8.28 3.55
N MET A 2 -15.39 -7.84 4.36
CA MET A 2 -14.29 -7.00 3.89
C MET A 2 -13.28 -7.80 3.10
N THR A 3 -12.88 -7.26 1.96
CA THR A 3 -11.88 -7.88 1.11
C THR A 3 -10.75 -6.89 0.88
N VAL A 4 -9.52 -7.30 1.11
CA VAL A 4 -8.35 -6.50 0.80
C VAL A 4 -7.57 -7.21 -0.31
N GLU A 5 -7.34 -6.52 -1.39
CA GLU A 5 -6.60 -7.07 -2.51
C GLU A 5 -5.49 -6.13 -2.94
N ILE A 6 -4.30 -6.67 -3.17
CA ILE A 6 -3.18 -5.91 -3.73
C ILE A 6 -3.04 -6.32 -5.19
N LYS A 7 -3.13 -5.36 -6.08
CA LYS A 7 -2.97 -5.58 -7.52
C LYS A 7 -1.81 -4.75 -8.05
N ILE A 8 -1.13 -5.30 -9.04
CA ILE A 8 -0.09 -4.57 -9.75
C ILE A 8 -0.68 -4.13 -11.09
N ILE A 9 -0.73 -2.81 -11.28
CA ILE A 9 -1.27 -2.21 -12.51
C ILE A 9 -0.18 -1.45 -13.25
N GLU A 10 -0.40 -1.21 -14.54
CA GLU A 10 0.47 -0.33 -15.29
C GLU A 10 0.40 1.07 -14.70
N ASN A 11 1.54 1.75 -14.68
CA ASN A 11 1.61 3.08 -14.06
C ASN A 11 1.07 4.15 -15.02
N PRO A 12 -0.13 4.71 -14.76
CA PRO A 12 -0.66 5.78 -15.60
C PRO A 12 -0.05 7.15 -15.27
N LEU A 13 0.77 7.20 -14.22
CA LEU A 13 1.33 8.45 -13.70
C LEU A 13 2.84 8.54 -13.89
N SER A 14 3.40 7.82 -14.88
CA SER A 14 4.85 7.78 -15.09
C SER A 14 5.46 9.15 -15.38
N ASP A 15 4.67 10.09 -15.89
CA ASP A 15 5.10 11.46 -16.14
C ASP A 15 4.82 12.41 -14.97
N TRP A 16 4.22 11.88 -13.91
CA TRP A 16 3.84 12.68 -12.75
C TRP A 16 5.06 12.93 -11.87
N LYS A 17 5.43 14.19 -11.70
CA LYS A 17 6.64 14.55 -10.98
C LYS A 17 6.49 14.58 -9.46
N LEU A 18 5.24 14.61 -8.99
CA LEU A 18 4.98 14.60 -7.55
C LEU A 18 4.97 13.16 -7.04
N GLY A 19 5.47 12.96 -5.83
CA GLY A 19 5.41 11.68 -5.17
C GLY A 19 4.25 11.62 -4.17
N ASP A 20 3.97 10.42 -3.69
CA ASP A 20 2.97 10.19 -2.65
C ASP A 20 3.58 9.35 -1.55
N PRO A 21 3.04 9.45 -0.32
CA PRO A 21 3.51 8.58 0.75
C PRO A 21 2.94 7.18 0.59
N CYS A 22 3.75 6.18 0.91
CA CYS A 22 3.28 4.81 0.98
C CYS A 22 2.30 4.66 2.13
N LEU A 23 1.18 3.98 1.90
CA LEU A 23 0.18 3.75 2.95
C LEU A 23 0.78 3.04 4.17
N ILE A 24 1.70 2.13 3.96
CA ILE A 24 2.21 1.25 5.02
C ILE A 24 3.39 1.86 5.76
N CYS A 25 4.41 2.32 5.05
CA CYS A 25 5.64 2.84 5.70
C CYS A 25 5.70 4.35 5.78
N ASN A 26 4.77 5.05 5.15
CA ASN A 26 4.68 6.51 5.09
C ASN A 26 5.91 7.19 4.47
N ARG A 27 6.72 6.46 3.74
CA ARG A 27 7.84 7.06 3.01
C ARG A 27 7.38 7.52 1.65
N MET A 28 7.87 8.68 1.24
CA MET A 28 7.56 9.21 -0.09
C MET A 28 8.18 8.34 -1.16
N PHE A 29 7.42 8.07 -2.22
CA PHE A 29 7.93 7.39 -3.40
C PHE A 29 7.58 8.22 -4.63
N SER A 30 8.32 7.98 -5.73
CA SER A 30 8.12 8.71 -6.98
C SER A 30 7.42 7.82 -8.00
N TYR A 31 6.57 8.42 -8.81
CA TYR A 31 5.96 7.73 -9.95
C TYR A 31 6.87 7.72 -11.18
N THR A 32 7.88 8.59 -11.19
CA THR A 32 8.77 8.73 -12.34
C THR A 32 9.58 7.44 -12.57
N GLU A 33 9.63 6.99 -13.81
CA GLU A 33 10.39 5.83 -14.23
C GLU A 33 9.87 4.48 -13.71
N ALA A 34 8.80 4.46 -12.94
CA ALA A 34 8.19 3.21 -12.51
C ALA A 34 7.27 2.67 -13.61
N GLU A 35 7.39 1.39 -13.92
CA GLU A 35 6.53 0.76 -14.92
C GLU A 35 5.17 0.37 -14.34
N TYR A 36 5.13 0.05 -13.05
CA TYR A 36 3.94 -0.47 -12.38
C TYR A 36 3.67 0.23 -11.05
N LEU A 37 2.46 0.08 -10.58
CA LEU A 37 2.04 0.54 -9.25
C LEU A 37 1.43 -0.64 -8.49
N ALA A 38 1.74 -0.74 -7.21
CA ALA A 38 1.08 -1.70 -6.32
C ALA A 38 -0.08 -0.98 -5.62
N VAL A 39 -1.30 -1.35 -5.97
CA VAL A 39 -2.51 -0.67 -5.51
C VAL A 39 -3.28 -1.55 -4.54
N VAL A 40 -3.67 -0.98 -3.41
CA VAL A 40 -4.48 -1.67 -2.41
C VAL A 40 -5.94 -1.33 -2.67
N TYR A 41 -6.74 -2.37 -2.87
CA TYR A 41 -8.19 -2.27 -3.02
C TYR A 41 -8.85 -2.82 -1.76
N VAL A 42 -9.64 -2.00 -1.11
CA VAL A 42 -10.45 -2.43 0.03
C VAL A 42 -11.90 -2.45 -0.43
N ASP A 43 -12.53 -3.63 -0.33
CA ASP A 43 -13.92 -3.85 -0.77
C ASP A 43 -14.14 -3.43 -2.24
N GLU A 44 -13.15 -3.73 -3.10
CA GLU A 44 -13.16 -3.45 -4.54
C GLU A 44 -12.98 -1.97 -4.90
N GLU A 45 -12.83 -1.11 -3.92
CA GLU A 45 -12.52 0.29 -4.17
C GLU A 45 -11.01 0.53 -4.10
N ARG A 46 -10.52 1.35 -5.03
CA ARG A 46 -9.11 1.72 -5.05
C ARG A 46 -8.86 2.78 -3.99
N ASP A 47 -8.16 2.43 -2.95
CA ASP A 47 -7.89 3.36 -1.87
C ASP A 47 -6.49 3.97 -1.90
N PHE A 48 -5.44 3.14 -1.94
CA PHE A 48 -4.08 3.64 -1.75
C PHE A 48 -3.04 2.86 -2.52
N ILE A 49 -1.87 3.47 -2.67
CA ILE A 49 -0.71 2.85 -3.33
C ILE A 49 0.34 2.57 -2.26
N ILE A 50 0.98 1.41 -2.36
CA ILE A 50 2.10 1.05 -1.49
C ILE A 50 3.39 1.00 -2.30
N CYS A 51 4.51 1.27 -1.64
CA CYS A 51 5.81 1.23 -2.32
C CYS A 51 6.27 -0.21 -2.56
N GLY A 52 7.19 -0.36 -3.52
CA GLY A 52 7.70 -1.68 -3.87
C GLY A 52 8.40 -2.39 -2.72
N ASP A 53 9.07 -1.66 -1.84
CA ASP A 53 9.74 -2.27 -0.68
C ASP A 53 8.74 -2.93 0.26
N CYS A 54 7.60 -2.27 0.54
CA CYS A 54 6.55 -2.87 1.37
C CYS A 54 5.92 -4.06 0.65
N LEU A 55 5.68 -3.93 -0.65
CA LEU A 55 5.11 -5.02 -1.45
C LEU A 55 5.96 -6.29 -1.35
N LYS A 56 7.27 -6.16 -1.48
CA LYS A 56 8.20 -7.30 -1.48
C LYS A 56 8.24 -8.06 -0.16
N LYS A 57 7.83 -7.43 0.93
CA LYS A 57 7.86 -8.07 2.25
C LYS A 57 6.81 -9.15 2.44
N GLY A 58 5.79 -9.16 1.61
CA GLY A 58 4.74 -10.16 1.65
C GLY A 58 3.52 -9.75 2.48
N PRO A 59 2.42 -10.50 2.36
CA PRO A 59 1.15 -10.09 2.96
C PRO A 59 1.17 -10.06 4.48
N GLU A 60 1.85 -11.00 5.14
CA GLU A 60 1.90 -11.01 6.60
C GLU A 60 2.67 -9.83 7.16
N ALA A 61 3.78 -9.47 6.52
CA ALA A 61 4.55 -8.29 6.93
C ALA A 61 3.77 -7.00 6.70
N ILE A 62 2.99 -6.93 5.62
CA ILE A 62 2.14 -5.79 5.32
C ILE A 62 1.08 -5.63 6.41
N LYS A 63 0.44 -6.73 6.82
CA LYS A 63 -0.58 -6.71 7.88
C LYS A 63 0.01 -6.23 9.20
N LYS A 64 1.18 -6.73 9.57
CA LYS A 64 1.85 -6.34 10.80
C LYS A 64 2.22 -4.85 10.78
N ALA A 65 2.80 -4.39 9.69
CA ALA A 65 3.17 -2.98 9.55
C ALA A 65 1.94 -2.07 9.57
N ALA A 66 0.85 -2.50 8.96
CA ALA A 66 -0.40 -1.73 8.97
C ALA A 66 -0.94 -1.59 10.39
N GLN A 67 -0.89 -2.65 11.18
CA GLN A 67 -1.35 -2.61 12.56
C GLN A 67 -0.50 -1.67 13.41
N GLU A 68 0.83 -1.75 13.27
CA GLU A 68 1.76 -0.89 14.00
C GLU A 68 1.52 0.59 13.66
N ARG A 69 1.36 0.89 12.37
CA ARG A 69 1.11 2.26 11.94
C ARG A 69 -0.25 2.78 12.44
N ALA A 70 -1.29 1.95 12.42
CA ALA A 70 -2.60 2.34 12.93
C ALA A 70 -2.51 2.70 14.42
N GLN A 71 -1.75 1.90 15.18
CA GLN A 71 -1.56 2.16 16.60
C GLN A 71 -0.80 3.47 16.84
N GLU A 72 0.23 3.74 16.05
CA GLU A 72 0.98 5.00 16.14
C GLU A 72 0.08 6.20 15.90
N ILE A 73 -0.80 6.12 14.90
CA ILE A 73 -1.73 7.21 14.59
C ILE A 73 -2.68 7.45 15.76
N ARG A 74 -3.20 6.39 16.35
CA ARG A 74 -4.12 6.50 17.49
C ARG A 74 -3.43 7.05 18.74
N ASP A 75 -2.20 6.64 19.00
CA ASP A 75 -1.42 7.07 20.16
C ASP A 75 -1.09 8.56 20.10
N GLU A 76 -0.91 9.09 18.91
CA GLU A 76 -0.58 10.51 18.73
C GLU A 76 -1.80 11.42 18.73
N ILE A 77 -3.00 10.86 18.85
CA ILE A 77 -4.28 11.61 18.87
C ILE A 77 -4.37 12.56 17.67
N ARG A 78 -4.20 12.03 16.49
CA ARG A 78 -4.23 12.82 15.26
C ARG A 78 -5.58 12.76 14.57
N PHE A 79 -5.74 13.66 13.61
CA PHE A 79 -6.96 13.76 12.81
C PHE A 79 -7.10 12.66 11.76
N GLU A 80 -6.13 11.76 11.66
CA GLU A 80 -6.11 10.70 10.65
C GLU A 80 -6.77 9.40 11.13
N LEU A 81 -7.87 9.51 11.86
CA LEU A 81 -8.59 8.32 12.33
C LEU A 81 -9.08 7.44 11.19
N LYS A 82 -9.45 8.04 10.06
CA LYS A 82 -9.87 7.26 8.89
C LYS A 82 -8.72 6.43 8.34
N GLU A 83 -7.51 6.99 8.33
CA GLU A 83 -6.33 6.26 7.89
C GLU A 83 -6.02 5.11 8.84
N ALA A 84 -6.13 5.35 10.15
CA ALA A 84 -5.94 4.30 11.15
C ALA A 84 -6.98 3.18 10.97
N GLU A 85 -8.24 3.52 10.73
CA GLU A 85 -9.28 2.53 10.47
C GLU A 85 -8.98 1.70 9.23
N LEU A 86 -8.54 2.33 8.15
CA LEU A 86 -8.16 1.64 6.93
C LEU A 86 -7.01 0.67 7.18
N LEU A 87 -5.99 1.13 7.89
CA LEU A 87 -4.84 0.30 8.24
C LEU A 87 -5.22 -0.89 9.10
N GLU A 88 -6.16 -0.69 10.03
CA GLU A 88 -6.68 -1.78 10.85
C GLU A 88 -7.46 -2.80 10.03
N LYS A 89 -8.21 -2.34 9.02
CA LYS A 89 -8.89 -3.25 8.10
C LYS A 89 -7.88 -4.11 7.34
N ILE A 90 -6.80 -3.50 6.85
CA ILE A 90 -5.74 -4.23 6.17
C ILE A 90 -5.11 -5.26 7.11
N ALA A 91 -4.85 -4.87 8.36
CA ALA A 91 -4.22 -5.75 9.34
C ALA A 91 -5.10 -6.94 9.74
N SER A 92 -6.43 -6.74 9.76
CA SER A 92 -7.37 -7.77 10.22
C SER A 92 -7.98 -8.61 9.12
N SER A 93 -7.73 -8.27 7.86
CA SER A 93 -8.30 -8.97 6.71
C SER A 93 -7.27 -9.88 6.05
N ASP A 94 -7.75 -10.92 5.37
CA ASP A 94 -6.87 -11.69 4.50
C ASP A 94 -6.58 -10.85 3.27
N ILE A 95 -5.31 -10.80 2.89
CA ILE A 95 -4.88 -10.02 1.74
C ILE A 95 -4.78 -10.94 0.53
N VAL A 96 -5.47 -10.59 -0.53
CA VAL A 96 -5.28 -11.23 -1.83
C VAL A 96 -4.03 -10.60 -2.43
N TYR A 97 -2.94 -11.36 -2.42
CA TYR A 97 -1.62 -10.88 -2.78
C TYR A 97 -1.28 -11.32 -4.21
N PRO A 98 -0.60 -10.47 -5.01
CA PRO A 98 -0.35 -10.80 -6.43
C PRO A 98 0.85 -11.74 -6.59
N TRP A 99 0.73 -12.97 -6.10
CA TRP A 99 1.79 -13.97 -6.20
C TRP A 99 2.24 -14.24 -7.64
N GLY A 100 1.33 -14.16 -8.60
CA GLY A 100 1.64 -14.40 -10.01
C GLY A 100 2.42 -13.28 -10.69
N ASP A 101 2.53 -12.11 -10.05
CA ASP A 101 3.17 -10.93 -10.62
C ASP A 101 4.49 -10.58 -9.93
N GLN A 102 5.13 -11.55 -9.27
CA GLN A 102 6.36 -11.29 -8.50
C GLN A 102 7.47 -10.65 -9.35
N GLU A 103 7.54 -10.99 -10.61
CA GLU A 103 8.52 -10.42 -11.55
C GLU A 103 8.34 -8.91 -11.74
N LYS A 104 7.15 -8.39 -11.47
CA LYS A 104 6.85 -6.96 -11.62
C LYS A 104 7.17 -6.16 -10.37
N PHE A 105 7.44 -6.82 -9.25
CA PHE A 105 7.64 -6.13 -7.98
C PHE A 105 8.78 -5.13 -8.01
N SER A 106 9.89 -5.48 -8.64
CA SER A 106 11.05 -4.59 -8.75
C SER A 106 10.79 -3.38 -9.63
N LYS A 107 9.74 -3.43 -10.44
CA LYS A 107 9.34 -2.37 -11.37
C LYS A 107 8.23 -1.49 -10.80
N CYS A 108 7.74 -1.79 -9.61
CA CYS A 108 6.73 -0.97 -8.95
C CYS A 108 7.34 0.32 -8.42
N ALA A 109 6.52 1.37 -8.37
CA ALA A 109 6.94 2.66 -7.85
C ALA A 109 7.53 2.50 -6.45
N ASN A 110 8.71 3.07 -6.24
CA ASN A 110 9.46 2.97 -5.00
C ASN A 110 10.28 4.25 -4.83
N LYS A 111 11.05 4.32 -3.76
CA LYS A 111 11.88 5.49 -3.50
C LYS A 111 12.89 5.73 -4.62
#